data_5bb2914c9a8cad8ec765d0d5022dbe85
#
_entry.id   5bb2914c9a8cad8ec765d0d5022dbe85
#
_cell.length_a   1.000
_cell.length_b   1.000
_cell.length_c   1.000
_cell.angle_alpha   90.00
_cell.angle_beta   90.00
_cell.angle_gamma   90.00
#
_symmetry.space_group_name_H-M   'P 1'
#
loop_
_entity.id
_entity.type
_entity.pdbx_description
1 polymer ?
#
loop_
_entity_poly.entity_id
_entity_poly.type
_entity_poly.pdbx_seq_one_letter_code
_entity_poly.pdbx_strand_id
1 'polypeptide(L)'
;MNLYGNPVCAIAGQKGGLQDVVESHIAGEDIEMGEALFGKVSDDRVFGTHQNVVALLASADLVASNKLTATVNGVELDAVDFATDTDTTLSALAEVINANDELSEAGIGASVVDGSKTITIAGDGDVTASIVVTGGESQATFTATATTGMKFVGVAVHEERAYREGTGYYAKNTAVNVMTHGKIYVEVARGASVADKKAAYVVLSGEDKGKFTDEASGNYDTGCVFRSDEQNGLALVEVNGLK
;
A
#
# COMPACT_ATOMS: atom_id res chain seq x y z
N MET A 1 23.13 -1.01 -35.42
CA MET A 1 23.75 -0.45 -34.20
C MET A 1 22.59 -0.20 -33.25
N ASN A 2 22.42 -1.02 -32.23
CA ASN A 2 21.30 -0.91 -31.29
C ASN A 2 21.62 0.22 -30.30
N LEU A 3 21.03 1.39 -30.49
CA LEU A 3 21.30 2.58 -29.68
C LEU A 3 20.78 2.45 -28.23
N TYR A 4 19.99 1.43 -27.96
CA TYR A 4 19.46 1.13 -26.64
C TYR A 4 20.18 -0.14 -26.16
N GLY A 5 21.16 0.09 -25.33
CA GLY A 5 22.13 -0.90 -24.90
C GLY A 5 21.50 -2.17 -24.37
N ASN A 6 22.31 -3.19 -24.44
CA ASN A 6 22.09 -4.49 -23.85
C ASN A 6 21.43 -4.36 -22.46
N PRO A 7 20.33 -5.07 -22.17
CA PRO A 7 19.63 -5.01 -20.87
C PRO A 7 20.50 -5.32 -19.65
N VAL A 8 21.72 -5.80 -19.87
CA VAL A 8 22.73 -6.03 -18.81
C VAL A 8 23.12 -4.75 -18.05
N CYS A 9 22.78 -3.56 -18.57
CA CYS A 9 23.05 -2.27 -17.93
C CYS A 9 21.80 -1.50 -17.53
N ALA A 10 20.61 -2.12 -17.60
CA ALA A 10 19.39 -1.48 -17.13
C ALA A 10 19.40 -1.36 -15.61
N ILE A 11 18.79 -0.28 -15.11
CA ILE A 11 18.56 -0.05 -13.69
C ILE A 11 17.07 0.19 -13.46
N ALA A 12 16.59 -0.13 -12.26
CA ALA A 12 15.21 0.10 -11.88
C ALA A 12 14.83 1.58 -12.07
N GLY A 13 13.61 1.84 -12.58
CA GLY A 13 13.15 3.19 -12.89
C GLY A 13 13.70 3.78 -14.18
N GLN A 14 14.61 3.11 -14.90
CA GLN A 14 15.10 3.58 -16.18
C GLN A 14 14.03 3.46 -17.27
N LYS A 15 13.85 4.55 -18.03
CA LYS A 15 12.90 4.57 -19.16
C LYS A 15 13.35 3.63 -20.28
N GLY A 16 12.38 2.87 -20.81
CA GLY A 16 12.62 1.92 -21.90
C GLY A 16 12.01 2.35 -23.25
N GLY A 17 11.39 3.51 -23.34
CA GLY A 17 10.68 3.98 -24.53
C GLY A 17 10.92 5.46 -24.87
N LEU A 18 10.31 5.89 -25.98
CA LEU A 18 10.40 7.27 -26.49
C LEU A 18 9.10 8.08 -26.31
N GLN A 19 8.00 7.41 -26.02
CA GLN A 19 6.67 8.04 -25.81
C GLN A 19 6.21 7.83 -24.37
N ASP A 20 6.96 8.44 -23.45
CA ASP A 20 6.71 8.30 -22.02
C ASP A 20 6.01 9.53 -21.48
N VAL A 21 4.96 9.36 -20.67
CA VAL A 21 4.34 10.42 -19.88
C VAL A 21 4.83 10.28 -18.46
N VAL A 22 5.47 11.34 -17.97
CA VAL A 22 5.99 11.43 -16.60
C VAL A 22 5.33 12.62 -15.94
N GLU A 23 4.74 12.39 -14.77
CA GLU A 23 4.08 13.39 -13.94
C GLU A 23 4.85 13.57 -12.63
N SER A 24 4.81 14.77 -12.06
CA SER A 24 5.41 15.04 -10.76
C SER A 24 4.36 14.96 -9.68
N HIS A 25 4.65 14.17 -8.65
CA HIS A 25 3.84 14.03 -7.44
C HIS A 25 4.68 14.34 -6.19
N ILE A 26 4.08 14.29 -5.02
CA ILE A 26 4.77 14.44 -3.74
C ILE A 26 4.94 13.06 -3.12
N ALA A 27 6.16 12.69 -2.76
CA ALA A 27 6.44 11.46 -2.04
C ALA A 27 5.82 11.50 -0.63
N GLY A 28 4.94 10.57 -0.33
CA GLY A 28 4.30 10.43 0.99
C GLY A 28 5.17 9.71 2.00
N GLU A 29 6.15 8.95 1.51
CA GLU A 29 7.19 8.21 2.24
C GLU A 29 8.49 8.24 1.43
N ASP A 30 9.55 7.61 1.91
CA ASP A 30 10.76 7.40 1.12
C ASP A 30 10.46 6.35 0.02
N ILE A 31 10.74 6.69 -1.24
CA ILE A 31 10.36 5.91 -2.43
C ILE A 31 11.61 5.50 -3.19
N GLU A 32 11.75 4.21 -3.44
CA GLU A 32 12.83 3.67 -4.27
C GLU A 32 12.56 3.88 -5.76
N MET A 33 13.62 3.97 -6.54
CA MET A 33 13.49 4.10 -8.00
C MET A 33 13.07 2.78 -8.63
N GLY A 34 12.08 2.83 -9.53
CA GLY A 34 11.49 1.63 -10.14
C GLY A 34 10.41 0.97 -9.31
N GLU A 35 10.09 1.52 -8.15
CA GLU A 35 9.02 1.07 -7.26
C GLU A 35 7.64 1.42 -7.83
N ALA A 36 6.69 0.51 -7.63
CA ALA A 36 5.29 0.75 -7.94
C ALA A 36 4.69 1.77 -6.98
N LEU A 37 3.96 2.74 -7.51
CA LEU A 37 3.42 3.84 -6.72
C LEU A 37 1.91 3.82 -6.68
N PHE A 38 1.37 4.08 -5.50
CA PHE A 38 -0.05 4.13 -5.18
C PHE A 38 -0.43 5.52 -4.65
N GLY A 39 -1.60 5.99 -5.03
CA GLY A 39 -2.13 7.29 -4.62
C GLY A 39 -3.63 7.27 -4.40
N LYS A 40 -4.13 8.23 -3.63
CA LYS A 40 -5.56 8.49 -3.45
C LYS A 40 -6.01 9.51 -4.51
N VAL A 41 -7.19 9.32 -5.06
CA VAL A 41 -7.76 10.24 -6.08
C VAL A 41 -7.88 11.70 -5.60
N SER A 42 -7.88 11.92 -4.30
CA SER A 42 -8.04 13.24 -3.66
C SER A 42 -6.75 13.86 -3.14
N ASP A 43 -5.60 13.24 -3.36
CA ASP A 43 -4.31 13.67 -2.80
C ASP A 43 -3.23 13.56 -3.88
N ASP A 44 -2.40 14.58 -4.05
CA ASP A 44 -1.25 14.57 -4.96
C ASP A 44 -0.07 13.73 -4.44
N ARG A 45 -0.22 13.12 -3.28
CA ARG A 45 0.80 12.25 -2.69
C ARG A 45 0.73 10.85 -3.25
N VAL A 46 1.92 10.29 -3.48
CA VAL A 46 2.11 8.89 -3.87
C VAL A 46 2.98 8.15 -2.86
N PHE A 47 2.77 6.86 -2.77
CA PHE A 47 3.39 5.97 -1.80
C PHE A 47 3.82 4.69 -2.51
N GLY A 48 4.95 4.11 -2.14
CA GLY A 48 5.38 2.77 -2.56
C GLY A 48 4.53 1.68 -1.88
N THR A 49 3.91 2.01 -0.77
CA THR A 49 3.04 1.13 -0.01
C THR A 49 1.58 1.24 -0.43
N HIS A 50 0.97 0.14 -0.85
CA HIS A 50 -0.48 0.07 -1.06
C HIS A 50 -1.18 -0.13 0.29
N GLN A 51 -2.04 0.81 0.67
CA GLN A 51 -2.80 0.73 1.92
C GLN A 51 -4.29 0.55 1.64
N ASN A 52 -4.88 -0.47 2.23
CA ASN A 52 -6.32 -0.62 2.37
C ASN A 52 -6.77 -0.07 3.72
N VAL A 53 -7.96 0.50 3.74
CA VAL A 53 -8.53 1.14 4.93
C VAL A 53 -9.89 0.54 5.19
N VAL A 54 -10.10 0.08 6.41
CA VAL A 54 -11.41 -0.34 6.92
C VAL A 54 -11.83 0.60 8.04
N ALA A 55 -12.92 1.33 7.84
CA ALA A 55 -13.54 2.13 8.88
C ALA A 55 -14.69 1.34 9.54
N LEU A 56 -14.68 1.26 10.85
CA LEU A 56 -15.71 0.59 11.66
C LEU A 56 -16.44 1.66 12.45
N LEU A 57 -17.69 1.92 12.07
CA LEU A 57 -18.57 2.90 12.70
C LEU A 57 -19.48 2.21 13.72
N ALA A 58 -19.49 2.71 14.96
CA ALA A 58 -20.45 2.28 15.97
C ALA A 58 -21.86 2.84 15.68
N SER A 59 -22.87 1.99 15.68
CA SER A 59 -24.27 2.35 15.44
C SER A 59 -24.91 3.13 16.58
N ALA A 60 -24.36 3.01 17.80
CA ALA A 60 -24.82 3.67 19.02
C ALA A 60 -23.64 3.90 19.97
N ASP A 61 -23.85 4.69 21.01
CA ASP A 61 -22.88 4.86 22.07
C ASP A 61 -22.70 3.57 22.86
N LEU A 62 -21.44 3.30 23.25
CA LEU A 62 -21.10 2.28 24.21
C LEU A 62 -21.53 2.70 25.61
N VAL A 63 -21.85 1.75 26.46
CA VAL A 63 -22.27 1.98 27.85
C VAL A 63 -21.36 1.25 28.83
N ALA A 64 -21.41 1.65 30.09
CA ALA A 64 -20.68 0.99 31.17
C ALA A 64 -20.92 -0.54 31.13
N SER A 65 -19.87 -1.29 31.41
CA SER A 65 -19.81 -2.77 31.32
C SER A 65 -19.71 -3.35 29.92
N ASN A 66 -19.69 -2.54 28.85
CA ASN A 66 -19.33 -3.06 27.53
C ASN A 66 -17.84 -3.44 27.48
N LYS A 67 -17.57 -4.47 26.70
CA LYS A 67 -16.23 -4.87 26.29
C LYS A 67 -16.17 -4.99 24.79
N LEU A 68 -15.09 -4.51 24.18
CA LEU A 68 -14.82 -4.62 22.75
C LEU A 68 -13.77 -5.68 22.53
N THR A 69 -14.05 -6.63 21.65
CA THR A 69 -13.06 -7.57 21.12
C THR A 69 -12.96 -7.35 19.63
N ALA A 70 -11.76 -7.03 19.13
CA ALA A 70 -11.52 -6.87 17.72
C ALA A 70 -10.81 -8.10 17.14
N THR A 71 -11.16 -8.45 15.91
CA THR A 71 -10.42 -9.40 15.08
C THR A 71 -9.96 -8.64 13.83
N VAL A 72 -8.64 -8.59 13.61
CA VAL A 72 -8.03 -7.91 12.45
C VAL A 72 -7.17 -8.92 11.70
N ASN A 73 -7.45 -9.11 10.41
CA ASN A 73 -6.80 -10.11 9.55
C ASN A 73 -6.74 -11.53 10.18
N GLY A 74 -7.77 -11.88 10.95
CA GLY A 74 -7.85 -13.18 11.64
C GLY A 74 -7.15 -13.23 13.01
N VAL A 75 -6.41 -12.18 13.38
CA VAL A 75 -5.80 -12.03 14.72
C VAL A 75 -6.87 -11.54 15.70
N GLU A 76 -7.21 -12.34 16.70
CA GLU A 76 -8.09 -11.95 17.78
C GLU A 76 -7.30 -11.21 18.86
N LEU A 77 -7.77 -10.01 19.23
CA LEU A 77 -7.10 -9.12 20.16
C LEU A 77 -7.71 -9.20 21.56
N ASP A 78 -6.94 -8.79 22.55
CA ASP A 78 -7.42 -8.69 23.93
C ASP A 78 -8.63 -7.76 24.04
N ALA A 79 -9.58 -8.15 24.87
CA ALA A 79 -10.80 -7.38 25.07
C ALA A 79 -10.49 -6.07 25.82
N VAL A 80 -11.03 -4.96 25.32
CA VAL A 80 -10.94 -3.62 25.91
C VAL A 80 -12.23 -3.32 26.66
N ASP A 81 -12.12 -2.97 27.95
CA ASP A 81 -13.24 -2.54 28.76
C ASP A 81 -13.70 -1.11 28.39
N PHE A 82 -15.00 -0.85 28.54
CA PHE A 82 -15.52 0.51 28.40
C PHE A 82 -14.77 1.48 29.33
N ALA A 83 -14.32 2.59 28.74
CA ALA A 83 -13.64 3.67 29.49
C ALA A 83 -14.68 4.73 29.94
N THR A 84 -14.60 5.94 29.38
CA THR A 84 -15.44 7.08 29.77
C THR A 84 -16.58 7.30 28.77
N ASP A 85 -16.29 7.08 27.50
CA ASP A 85 -17.16 7.24 26.35
C ASP A 85 -16.73 6.33 25.20
N THR A 86 -17.46 6.40 24.09
CA THR A 86 -17.20 5.56 22.92
C THR A 86 -15.84 5.86 22.29
N ASP A 87 -15.48 7.13 22.08
CA ASP A 87 -14.23 7.50 21.41
C ASP A 87 -13.00 7.17 22.25
N THR A 88 -13.07 7.38 23.57
CA THR A 88 -12.01 6.97 24.50
C THR A 88 -11.83 5.45 24.50
N THR A 89 -12.93 4.69 24.45
CA THR A 89 -12.88 3.22 24.39
C THR A 89 -12.28 2.74 23.06
N LEU A 90 -12.67 3.37 21.94
CA LEU A 90 -12.09 3.07 20.64
C LEU A 90 -10.61 3.45 20.54
N SER A 91 -10.20 4.54 21.20
CA SER A 91 -8.79 4.95 21.28
C SER A 91 -7.96 3.91 22.03
N ALA A 92 -8.47 3.38 23.16
CA ALA A 92 -7.83 2.28 23.85
C ALA A 92 -7.74 1.00 22.99
N LEU A 93 -8.77 0.71 22.18
CA LEU A 93 -8.73 -0.40 21.25
C LEU A 93 -7.69 -0.17 20.13
N ALA A 94 -7.57 1.07 19.64
CA ALA A 94 -6.53 1.42 18.66
C ALA A 94 -5.12 1.23 19.22
N GLU A 95 -4.89 1.55 20.51
CA GLU A 95 -3.62 1.28 21.19
C GLU A 95 -3.32 -0.21 21.25
N VAL A 96 -4.31 -1.07 21.55
CA VAL A 96 -4.14 -2.55 21.55
C VAL A 96 -3.78 -3.06 20.16
N ILE A 97 -4.44 -2.56 19.10
CA ILE A 97 -4.12 -2.91 17.71
C ILE A 97 -2.69 -2.52 17.38
N ASN A 98 -2.29 -1.28 17.70
CA ASN A 98 -0.98 -0.73 17.37
C ASN A 98 0.16 -1.36 18.20
N ALA A 99 -0.14 -1.92 19.36
CA ALA A 99 0.82 -2.61 20.21
C ALA A 99 0.98 -4.10 19.87
N ASN A 100 0.17 -4.65 18.99
CA ASN A 100 0.26 -6.06 18.61
C ASN A 100 1.38 -6.25 17.58
N ASP A 101 2.37 -7.08 17.94
CA ASP A 101 3.57 -7.29 17.12
C ASP A 101 3.23 -7.89 15.73
N GLU A 102 2.31 -8.85 15.67
CA GLU A 102 1.92 -9.52 14.42
C GLU A 102 1.25 -8.54 13.44
N LEU A 103 0.38 -7.65 13.93
CA LEU A 103 -0.25 -6.62 13.10
C LEU A 103 0.75 -5.53 12.71
N SER A 104 1.64 -5.13 13.61
CA SER A 104 2.69 -4.15 13.33
C SER A 104 3.68 -4.66 12.28
N GLU A 105 4.10 -5.93 12.35
CA GLU A 105 4.94 -6.56 11.33
C GLU A 105 4.23 -6.67 9.97
N ALA A 106 2.89 -6.80 9.96
CA ALA A 106 2.07 -6.76 8.76
C ALA A 106 1.80 -5.32 8.25
N GLY A 107 2.37 -4.29 8.88
CA GLY A 107 2.17 -2.90 8.52
C GLY A 107 0.76 -2.37 8.81
N ILE A 108 0.03 -3.00 9.74
CA ILE A 108 -1.34 -2.62 10.11
C ILE A 108 -1.33 -1.71 11.33
N GLY A 109 -2.07 -0.61 11.25
CA GLY A 109 -2.26 0.34 12.33
C GLY A 109 -3.70 0.83 12.44
N ALA A 110 -4.05 1.37 13.61
CA ALA A 110 -5.38 1.89 13.88
C ALA A 110 -5.33 3.33 14.39
N SER A 111 -6.38 4.10 14.09
CA SER A 111 -6.57 5.46 14.56
C SER A 111 -8.04 5.77 14.77
N VAL A 112 -8.33 6.73 15.65
CA VAL A 112 -9.68 7.22 15.93
C VAL A 112 -9.71 8.73 15.71
N VAL A 113 -10.81 9.23 15.14
CA VAL A 113 -11.07 10.66 14.99
C VAL A 113 -12.12 11.04 16.04
N ASP A 114 -11.75 11.95 16.94
CA ASP A 114 -12.64 12.42 18.01
C ASP A 114 -14.01 12.86 17.50
N GLY A 115 -15.08 12.45 18.19
CA GLY A 115 -16.46 12.76 17.87
C GLY A 115 -17.04 11.95 16.72
N SER A 116 -16.26 11.04 16.11
CA SER A 116 -16.71 10.27 14.94
C SER A 116 -17.33 8.92 15.28
N LYS A 117 -17.09 8.39 16.47
CA LYS A 117 -17.44 7.02 16.89
C LYS A 117 -16.91 5.96 15.89
N THR A 118 -15.83 6.28 15.23
CA THR A 118 -15.23 5.46 14.16
C THR A 118 -13.80 5.15 14.48
N ILE A 119 -13.44 3.88 14.43
CA ILE A 119 -12.07 3.44 14.38
C ILE A 119 -11.70 3.11 12.93
N THR A 120 -10.57 3.62 12.49
CA THR A 120 -10.03 3.39 11.16
C THR A 120 -8.80 2.51 11.27
N ILE A 121 -8.82 1.38 10.59
CA ILE A 121 -7.71 0.42 10.53
C ILE A 121 -7.16 0.47 9.10
N ALA A 122 -5.89 0.76 8.99
CA ALA A 122 -5.18 0.85 7.71
C ALA A 122 -3.98 -0.09 7.73
N GLY A 123 -3.66 -0.67 6.59
CA GLY A 123 -2.51 -1.56 6.50
C GLY A 123 -2.11 -1.87 5.08
N ASP A 124 -0.96 -2.50 4.96
CA ASP A 124 -0.42 -2.99 3.70
C ASP A 124 -1.26 -4.18 3.21
N GLY A 125 -1.65 -4.16 1.95
CA GLY A 125 -2.48 -5.21 1.37
C GLY A 125 -3.94 -5.20 1.86
N ASP A 126 -4.58 -6.37 1.84
CA ASP A 126 -5.98 -6.50 2.25
C ASP A 126 -6.12 -6.43 3.78
N VAL A 127 -6.95 -5.50 4.24
CA VAL A 127 -7.30 -5.36 5.64
C VAL A 127 -8.74 -5.82 5.85
N THR A 128 -8.92 -6.78 6.75
CA THR A 128 -10.23 -7.21 7.24
C THR A 128 -10.31 -6.94 8.73
N ALA A 129 -11.43 -6.38 9.19
CA ALA A 129 -11.61 -6.11 10.60
C ALA A 129 -13.06 -6.27 11.03
N SER A 130 -13.25 -6.75 12.23
CA SER A 130 -14.55 -6.82 12.90
C SER A 130 -14.41 -6.51 14.38
N ILE A 131 -15.45 -5.90 14.98
CA ILE A 131 -15.52 -5.62 16.40
C ILE A 131 -16.81 -6.23 16.94
N VAL A 132 -16.66 -6.99 18.02
CA VAL A 132 -17.78 -7.58 18.78
C VAL A 132 -17.90 -6.83 20.10
N VAL A 133 -19.13 -6.41 20.41
CA VAL A 133 -19.48 -5.80 21.71
C VAL A 133 -20.09 -6.87 22.60
N THR A 134 -19.57 -7.03 23.80
CA THR A 134 -20.11 -7.93 24.83
C THR A 134 -20.36 -7.19 26.14
N GLY A 135 -21.17 -7.74 27.01
CA GLY A 135 -21.53 -7.12 28.29
C GLY A 135 -22.42 -5.88 28.16
N GLY A 136 -23.05 -5.48 29.27
CA GLY A 136 -23.96 -4.34 29.29
C GLY A 136 -25.24 -4.52 28.48
N GLU A 137 -26.09 -3.49 28.48
CA GLU A 137 -27.32 -3.46 27.68
C GLU A 137 -27.16 -2.70 26.36
N SER A 138 -25.93 -2.46 25.92
CA SER A 138 -25.67 -1.78 24.64
C SER A 138 -26.12 -2.63 23.47
N GLN A 139 -26.84 -2.00 22.56
CA GLN A 139 -27.21 -2.54 21.25
C GLN A 139 -26.18 -2.08 20.15
N ALA A 140 -25.04 -1.51 20.57
CA ALA A 140 -24.06 -1.03 19.62
C ALA A 140 -23.52 -2.19 18.77
N THR A 141 -23.57 -1.99 17.46
CA THR A 141 -22.94 -2.87 16.48
C THR A 141 -21.97 -2.06 15.65
N PHE A 142 -20.91 -2.70 15.15
CA PHE A 142 -19.96 -2.05 14.29
C PHE A 142 -20.19 -2.45 12.84
N THR A 143 -20.33 -1.44 11.99
CA THR A 143 -20.44 -1.64 10.54
C THR A 143 -19.11 -1.32 9.91
N ALA A 144 -18.50 -2.31 9.28
CA ALA A 144 -17.28 -2.15 8.53
C ALA A 144 -17.57 -1.55 7.16
N THR A 145 -16.91 -0.45 6.83
CA THR A 145 -16.90 0.13 5.49
C THR A 145 -15.45 0.03 4.98
N ALA A 146 -15.21 -0.88 4.05
CA ALA A 146 -13.95 -0.91 3.33
C ALA A 146 -13.95 0.27 2.36
N THR A 147 -13.04 1.22 2.56
CA THR A 147 -12.74 2.21 1.55
C THR A 147 -11.66 1.61 0.65
N THR A 148 -11.98 1.47 -0.63
CA THR A 148 -10.99 1.10 -1.64
C THR A 148 -9.83 2.06 -1.50
N GLY A 149 -8.72 1.50 -1.08
CA GLY A 149 -7.51 2.20 -0.79
C GLY A 149 -6.94 2.97 -1.97
N MET A 150 -5.68 3.09 -1.99
CA MET A 150 -4.91 3.72 -3.04
C MET A 150 -5.04 2.95 -4.34
N LYS A 151 -5.00 3.65 -5.47
CA LYS A 151 -4.90 3.06 -6.80
C LYS A 151 -3.46 3.12 -7.26
N PHE A 152 -3.07 2.18 -8.11
CA PHE A 152 -1.80 2.26 -8.82
C PHE A 152 -1.77 3.53 -9.68
N VAL A 153 -0.76 4.35 -9.49
CA VAL A 153 -0.55 5.61 -10.22
C VAL A 153 0.49 5.43 -11.32
N GLY A 154 1.52 4.66 -11.06
CA GLY A 154 2.61 4.47 -11.99
C GLY A 154 3.85 3.90 -11.32
N VAL A 155 5.01 4.17 -11.89
CA VAL A 155 6.30 3.69 -11.43
C VAL A 155 7.26 4.86 -11.22
N ALA A 156 8.00 4.85 -10.12
CA ALA A 156 9.02 5.86 -9.82
C ALA A 156 10.14 5.83 -10.88
N VAL A 157 10.37 6.98 -11.51
CA VAL A 157 11.40 7.11 -12.56
C VAL A 157 12.76 7.32 -11.92
N HIS A 158 13.80 6.69 -12.48
CA HIS A 158 15.17 6.94 -12.06
C HIS A 158 15.57 8.39 -12.34
N GLU A 159 16.04 9.08 -11.30
CA GLU A 159 16.56 10.43 -11.40
C GLU A 159 18.04 10.48 -11.01
N GLU A 160 18.86 10.94 -11.95
CA GLU A 160 20.32 11.00 -11.76
C GLU A 160 20.73 11.91 -10.58
N ARG A 161 19.90 12.91 -10.26
CA ARG A 161 20.15 13.83 -9.14
C ARG A 161 20.07 13.13 -7.79
N ALA A 162 19.02 12.36 -7.53
CA ALA A 162 18.85 11.61 -6.29
C ALA A 162 19.99 10.58 -6.10
N TYR A 163 20.46 10.00 -7.19
CA TYR A 163 21.61 9.10 -7.16
C TYR A 163 22.93 9.81 -6.82
N ARG A 164 23.13 11.05 -7.32
CA ARG A 164 24.32 11.86 -7.03
C ARG A 164 24.38 12.32 -5.57
N GLU A 165 23.24 12.54 -4.94
CA GLU A 165 23.14 12.90 -3.53
C GLU A 165 23.36 11.68 -2.60
N GLY A 166 23.57 10.48 -3.16
CA GLY A 166 23.91 9.27 -2.45
C GLY A 166 22.73 8.59 -1.74
N THR A 167 21.50 9.08 -1.98
CA THR A 167 20.30 8.52 -1.34
C THR A 167 19.75 7.34 -2.10
N GLY A 168 19.77 7.35 -3.44
CA GLY A 168 19.20 6.29 -4.28
C GLY A 168 17.65 6.20 -4.24
N TYR A 169 16.99 7.10 -3.51
CA TYR A 169 15.54 7.17 -3.34
C TYR A 169 15.04 8.62 -3.32
N TYR A 170 13.75 8.81 -3.51
CA TYR A 170 13.06 10.07 -3.30
C TYR A 170 12.67 10.19 -1.83
N ALA A 171 13.17 11.21 -1.15
CA ALA A 171 12.85 11.44 0.24
C ALA A 171 11.38 11.86 0.45
N LYS A 172 10.80 11.46 1.56
CA LYS A 172 9.45 11.89 1.97
C LYS A 172 9.28 13.41 1.88
N ASN A 173 8.14 13.85 1.39
CA ASN A 173 7.77 15.26 1.14
C ASN A 173 8.59 15.97 0.05
N THR A 174 9.33 15.24 -0.79
CA THR A 174 9.97 15.78 -1.99
C THR A 174 9.17 15.46 -3.25
N ALA A 175 9.50 16.12 -4.36
CA ALA A 175 8.90 15.78 -5.64
C ALA A 175 9.44 14.45 -6.15
N VAL A 176 8.56 13.55 -6.59
CA VAL A 176 8.87 12.30 -7.24
C VAL A 176 8.35 12.31 -8.67
N ASN A 177 9.17 11.86 -9.61
CA ASN A 177 8.79 11.70 -11.00
C ASN A 177 8.19 10.31 -11.22
N VAL A 178 6.94 10.27 -11.65
CA VAL A 178 6.14 9.05 -11.82
C VAL A 178 5.85 8.82 -13.30
N MET A 179 6.22 7.66 -13.82
CA MET A 179 5.79 7.25 -15.15
C MET A 179 4.36 6.74 -15.08
N THR A 180 3.45 7.47 -15.69
CA THR A 180 2.03 7.12 -15.78
C THR A 180 1.69 6.43 -17.11
N HIS A 181 2.53 6.61 -18.13
CA HIS A 181 2.39 5.92 -19.41
C HIS A 181 3.77 5.75 -20.07
N GLY A 182 4.05 4.57 -20.59
CA GLY A 182 5.31 4.29 -21.27
C GLY A 182 5.96 2.98 -20.83
N LYS A 183 7.25 2.84 -21.10
CA LYS A 183 8.03 1.62 -20.77
C LYS A 183 9.13 1.94 -19.78
N ILE A 184 9.21 1.16 -18.72
CA ILE A 184 10.13 1.38 -17.60
C ILE A 184 10.67 0.03 -17.09
N TYR A 185 11.94 0.01 -16.70
CA TYR A 185 12.52 -1.15 -16.01
C TYR A 185 12.14 -1.16 -14.54
N VAL A 186 11.68 -2.31 -14.08
CA VAL A 186 11.24 -2.54 -12.70
C VAL A 186 11.95 -3.73 -12.09
N GLU A 187 12.05 -3.76 -10.76
CA GLU A 187 12.51 -4.95 -10.06
C GLU A 187 11.44 -6.04 -10.08
N VAL A 188 11.90 -7.29 -10.25
CA VAL A 188 11.07 -8.48 -10.28
C VAL A 188 11.22 -9.22 -8.95
N ALA A 189 10.10 -9.69 -8.39
CA ALA A 189 10.08 -10.49 -7.17
C ALA A 189 10.87 -11.79 -7.35
N ARG A 190 11.51 -12.26 -6.28
CA ARG A 190 12.34 -13.47 -6.30
C ARG A 190 11.51 -14.70 -6.71
N GLY A 191 12.00 -15.43 -7.68
CA GLY A 191 11.37 -16.65 -8.17
C GLY A 191 10.17 -16.43 -9.08
N ALA A 192 9.80 -15.19 -9.39
CA ALA A 192 8.79 -14.91 -10.41
C ALA A 192 9.32 -15.32 -11.79
N SER A 193 8.42 -15.84 -12.64
CA SER A 193 8.75 -16.32 -13.99
C SER A 193 8.15 -15.41 -15.05
N VAL A 194 8.52 -14.13 -15.00
CA VAL A 194 7.96 -13.11 -15.89
C VAL A 194 8.44 -13.30 -17.34
N ALA A 195 7.56 -12.97 -18.27
CA ALA A 195 7.84 -13.06 -19.71
C ALA A 195 7.07 -11.98 -20.48
N ASP A 196 7.51 -11.68 -21.70
CA ASP A 196 6.82 -10.74 -22.59
C ASP A 196 5.33 -11.07 -22.71
N LYS A 197 4.48 -10.04 -22.65
CA LYS A 197 3.01 -10.07 -22.71
C LYS A 197 2.29 -10.65 -21.50
N LYS A 198 2.97 -11.08 -20.45
CA LYS A 198 2.30 -11.44 -19.20
C LYS A 198 1.80 -10.18 -18.47
N ALA A 199 0.68 -10.32 -17.74
CA ALA A 199 0.19 -9.27 -16.84
C ALA A 199 1.20 -9.04 -15.72
N ALA A 200 1.32 -7.78 -15.30
CA ALA A 200 2.23 -7.37 -14.24
C ALA A 200 1.44 -7.02 -12.98
N TYR A 201 1.72 -7.72 -11.91
CA TYR A 201 1.17 -7.48 -10.58
C TYR A 201 2.24 -6.92 -9.66
N VAL A 202 1.85 -6.30 -8.56
CA VAL A 202 2.78 -5.81 -7.51
C VAL A 202 2.59 -6.60 -6.24
N VAL A 203 3.69 -7.05 -5.67
CA VAL A 203 3.72 -7.74 -4.38
C VAL A 203 3.38 -6.76 -3.27
N LEU A 204 2.36 -7.09 -2.46
CA LEU A 204 1.84 -6.20 -1.43
C LEU A 204 2.50 -6.36 -0.05
N SER A 205 3.17 -7.48 0.20
CA SER A 205 3.75 -7.78 1.53
C SER A 205 5.01 -8.63 1.44
N GLY A 206 5.75 -8.72 2.54
CA GLY A 206 6.97 -9.51 2.63
C GLY A 206 8.21 -8.80 2.08
N GLU A 207 9.31 -9.56 1.92
CA GLU A 207 10.63 -9.02 1.49
C GLU A 207 10.65 -8.48 0.06
N ASP A 208 9.71 -8.91 -0.79
CA ASP A 208 9.60 -8.46 -2.18
C ASP A 208 8.46 -7.44 -2.39
N LYS A 209 7.96 -6.83 -1.29
CA LYS A 209 6.96 -5.76 -1.35
C LYS A 209 7.40 -4.64 -2.30
N GLY A 210 6.47 -4.15 -3.12
CA GLY A 210 6.72 -3.09 -4.12
C GLY A 210 7.31 -3.59 -5.44
N LYS A 211 7.81 -4.84 -5.50
CA LYS A 211 8.35 -5.43 -6.72
C LYS A 211 7.26 -6.03 -7.59
N PHE A 212 7.59 -6.20 -8.87
CA PHE A 212 6.66 -6.73 -9.86
C PHE A 212 6.75 -8.25 -9.99
N THR A 213 5.61 -8.89 -10.29
CA THR A 213 5.49 -10.34 -10.47
C THR A 213 4.44 -10.67 -11.54
N ASP A 214 4.47 -11.87 -12.08
CA ASP A 214 3.42 -12.42 -12.94
C ASP A 214 2.36 -13.24 -12.17
N GLU A 215 2.51 -13.35 -10.85
CA GLU A 215 1.60 -14.05 -9.94
C GLU A 215 0.44 -13.15 -9.53
N ALA A 216 -0.80 -13.54 -9.81
CA ALA A 216 -1.99 -12.76 -9.50
C ALA A 216 -2.47 -12.92 -8.04
N SER A 217 -2.23 -14.11 -7.44
CA SER A 217 -2.77 -14.43 -6.12
C SER A 217 -2.10 -13.63 -5.01
N GLY A 218 -2.89 -12.85 -4.26
CA GLY A 218 -2.38 -12.03 -3.15
C GLY A 218 -1.64 -10.76 -3.56
N ASN A 219 -1.60 -10.43 -4.87
CA ASN A 219 -0.88 -9.30 -5.41
C ASN A 219 -1.82 -8.29 -6.09
N TYR A 220 -1.38 -7.05 -6.23
CA TYR A 220 -2.18 -5.97 -6.83
C TYR A 220 -2.13 -6.02 -8.35
N ASP A 221 -3.30 -6.03 -9.02
CA ASP A 221 -3.41 -5.92 -10.47
C ASP A 221 -3.20 -4.47 -10.92
N THR A 222 -2.03 -4.19 -11.48
CA THR A 222 -1.66 -2.86 -11.99
C THR A 222 -2.31 -2.53 -13.32
N GLY A 223 -2.80 -3.53 -14.06
CA GLY A 223 -3.19 -3.41 -15.46
C GLY A 223 -2.03 -3.19 -16.43
N CYS A 224 -0.80 -3.28 -15.95
CA CYS A 224 0.42 -3.20 -16.76
C CYS A 224 0.75 -4.56 -17.39
N VAL A 225 1.68 -4.55 -18.34
CA VAL A 225 2.10 -5.75 -19.06
C VAL A 225 3.62 -5.79 -19.15
N PHE A 226 4.22 -6.93 -18.87
CA PHE A 226 5.64 -7.15 -19.12
C PHE A 226 5.96 -7.10 -20.62
N ARG A 227 7.07 -6.47 -20.97
CA ARG A 227 7.59 -6.31 -22.35
C ARG A 227 8.98 -6.91 -22.55
N SER A 228 9.46 -7.61 -21.54
CA SER A 228 10.65 -8.46 -21.65
C SER A 228 10.54 -9.63 -20.68
N ASP A 229 11.37 -10.64 -20.88
CA ASP A 229 11.69 -11.62 -19.87
C ASP A 229 12.51 -10.96 -18.76
N GLU A 230 12.56 -11.61 -17.57
CA GLU A 230 13.42 -11.19 -16.48
C GLU A 230 14.89 -11.38 -16.85
N GLN A 231 15.71 -10.37 -16.54
CA GLN A 231 17.17 -10.43 -16.66
C GLN A 231 17.81 -9.71 -15.47
N ASN A 232 18.57 -10.43 -14.67
CA ASN A 232 19.28 -9.90 -13.49
C ASN A 232 18.37 -9.22 -12.46
N GLY A 233 17.18 -9.76 -12.24
CA GLY A 233 16.19 -9.21 -11.31
C GLY A 233 15.37 -8.05 -11.88
N LEU A 234 15.53 -7.70 -13.15
CA LEU A 234 14.81 -6.62 -13.80
C LEU A 234 13.99 -7.11 -15.00
N ALA A 235 12.86 -6.47 -15.25
CA ALA A 235 12.08 -6.65 -16.47
C ALA A 235 11.54 -5.31 -16.96
N LEU A 236 11.26 -5.21 -18.26
CA LEU A 236 10.61 -4.06 -18.85
C LEU A 236 9.09 -4.20 -18.68
N VAL A 237 8.45 -3.20 -18.11
CA VAL A 237 6.99 -3.12 -17.96
C VAL A 237 6.46 -1.96 -18.79
N GLU A 238 5.33 -2.16 -19.46
CA GLU A 238 4.57 -1.10 -20.12
C GLU A 238 3.43 -0.66 -19.20
N VAL A 239 3.52 0.59 -18.76
CA VAL A 239 2.50 1.27 -17.96
C VAL A 239 1.48 1.88 -18.92
N ASN A 240 0.19 1.56 -18.74
CA ASN A 240 -0.88 1.91 -19.68
C ASN A 240 -1.79 3.05 -19.19
N GLY A 241 -1.34 3.85 -18.25
CA GLY A 241 -2.13 4.91 -17.62
C GLY A 241 -3.02 4.42 -16.48
N LEU A 242 -3.65 5.37 -15.79
CA LEU A 242 -4.56 5.11 -14.68
C LEU A 242 -5.81 4.34 -15.17
N LYS A 243 -6.16 3.27 -14.45
CA LYS A 243 -7.47 2.60 -14.57
C LYS A 243 -8.50 3.19 -13.61
#